data_38c764898bcb8a5184b6074e943e98c5
#
_entry.id   38c764898bcb8a5184b6074e943e98c5
#
_cell.length_a   1.000
_cell.length_b   1.000
_cell.length_c   1.000
_cell.angle_alpha   90.00
_cell.angle_beta   90.00
_cell.angle_gamma   90.00
#
_symmetry.space_group_name_H-M   'P 1'
#
loop_
_entity.id
_entity.type
_entity.pdbx_description
1 polymer ?
#
loop_
_entity_poly.entity_id
_entity_poly.type
_entity_poly.pdbx_seq_one_letter_code
_entity_poly.pdbx_strand_id
1 'polypeptide(L)'
;MCGNCGAIHYQNPKLVVGSIPVWDQDGQTKVLLCKRAIEPRLGYWTLPAGFMENAETTEDAARRETEEEAGAHIQLHELFSLVNVPHVHQVHLFYRATLLDLDYQAGVESLEVALYTEDQIPWQDIAFPTVEFTLRAFFADLKNVRSGEGSFTLHTEDIRRRMI
;
A
#
# COMPACT_ATOMS: atom_id res chain seq x y z
N MET A 1 -13.70 15.71 -26.42
CA MET A 1 -13.07 16.04 -27.71
C MET A 1 -12.54 17.48 -27.66
N CYS A 2 -11.33 17.70 -28.11
CA CYS A 2 -10.75 19.02 -28.15
C CYS A 2 -11.44 19.85 -29.23
N GLY A 3 -11.99 21.03 -28.90
CA GLY A 3 -12.68 21.92 -29.83
C GLY A 3 -11.82 22.50 -30.96
N ASN A 4 -10.49 22.55 -30.78
CA ASN A 4 -9.56 23.11 -31.75
C ASN A 4 -8.98 22.09 -32.74
N CYS A 5 -8.72 20.84 -32.29
CA CYS A 5 -8.04 19.84 -33.13
C CYS A 5 -8.82 18.53 -33.28
N GLY A 6 -9.99 18.40 -32.65
CA GLY A 6 -10.81 17.19 -32.70
C GLY A 6 -10.25 15.99 -31.93
N ALA A 7 -9.09 16.12 -31.24
CA ALA A 7 -8.51 15.02 -30.50
C ALA A 7 -9.39 14.60 -29.34
N ILE A 8 -9.51 13.29 -29.13
CA ILE A 8 -10.23 12.70 -28.01
C ILE A 8 -9.20 12.38 -26.93
N HIS A 9 -9.40 12.97 -25.74
CA HIS A 9 -8.59 12.69 -24.57
C HIS A 9 -9.37 11.75 -23.64
N TYR A 10 -8.83 10.56 -23.42
CA TYR A 10 -9.40 9.57 -22.50
C TYR A 10 -8.83 9.79 -21.10
N GLN A 11 -9.71 9.78 -20.10
CA GLN A 11 -9.31 9.76 -18.69
C GLN A 11 -9.67 8.39 -18.12
N ASN A 12 -8.65 7.62 -17.78
CA ASN A 12 -8.80 6.33 -17.13
C ASN A 12 -8.48 6.44 -15.64
N PRO A 13 -9.09 5.61 -14.79
CA PRO A 13 -8.66 5.50 -13.41
C PRO A 13 -7.18 5.15 -13.31
N LYS A 14 -6.48 5.76 -12.35
CA LYS A 14 -5.09 5.47 -12.09
C LYS A 14 -4.95 4.30 -11.11
N LEU A 15 -3.98 3.44 -11.37
CA LEU A 15 -3.60 2.38 -10.45
C LEU A 15 -2.52 2.91 -9.50
N VAL A 16 -2.79 2.78 -8.20
CA VAL A 16 -1.82 2.95 -7.12
C VAL A 16 -1.46 1.57 -6.64
N VAL A 17 -0.18 1.21 -6.70
CA VAL A 17 0.28 -0.14 -6.40
C VAL A 17 1.37 -0.10 -5.34
N GLY A 18 1.24 -0.96 -4.36
CA GLY A 18 2.21 -1.03 -3.27
C GLY A 18 2.28 -2.40 -2.64
N SER A 19 2.95 -2.47 -1.51
CA SER A 19 3.19 -3.70 -0.78
C SER A 19 2.89 -3.56 0.72
N ILE A 20 2.72 -4.71 1.36
CA ILE A 20 2.68 -4.87 2.81
C ILE A 20 3.99 -5.59 3.20
N PRO A 21 5.11 -4.86 3.38
CA PRO A 21 6.39 -5.49 3.68
C PRO A 21 6.41 -5.92 5.15
N VAL A 22 6.57 -7.21 5.40
CA VAL A 22 6.56 -7.74 6.76
C VAL A 22 7.90 -8.35 7.15
N TRP A 23 8.19 -8.29 8.44
CA TRP A 23 9.32 -8.93 9.10
C TRP A 23 8.82 -9.71 10.31
N ASP A 24 9.09 -11.00 10.31
CA ASP A 24 8.78 -11.88 11.45
C ASP A 24 10.02 -12.05 12.31
N GLN A 25 9.90 -11.75 13.60
CA GLN A 25 10.95 -11.92 14.57
C GLN A 25 10.36 -12.28 15.94
N ASP A 26 10.87 -13.34 16.56
CA ASP A 26 10.49 -13.79 17.91
C ASP A 26 8.97 -14.00 18.07
N GLY A 27 8.33 -14.54 17.02
CA GLY A 27 6.88 -14.77 17.00
C GLY A 27 6.01 -13.53 16.79
N GLN A 28 6.63 -12.37 16.55
CA GLN A 28 5.94 -11.13 16.23
C GLN A 28 6.10 -10.78 14.75
N THR A 29 5.00 -10.39 14.12
CA THR A 29 5.00 -9.81 12.77
C THR A 29 4.99 -8.30 12.88
N LYS A 30 5.94 -7.66 12.20
CA LYS A 30 6.03 -6.21 12.04
C LYS A 30 5.82 -5.83 10.59
N VAL A 31 5.13 -4.72 10.36
CA VAL A 31 4.91 -4.14 9.02
C VAL A 31 5.74 -2.89 8.88
N LEU A 32 6.40 -2.74 7.73
CA LEU A 32 7.15 -1.54 7.38
C LEU A 32 6.19 -0.45 6.89
N LEU A 33 6.23 0.69 7.54
CA LEU A 33 5.47 1.88 7.15
C LEU A 33 6.41 3.03 6.82
N CYS A 34 5.97 3.89 5.90
CA CYS A 34 6.64 5.11 5.48
C CYS A 34 5.89 6.34 5.99
N LYS A 35 6.59 7.32 6.55
CA LYS A 35 6.02 8.61 6.91
C LYS A 35 6.16 9.56 5.74
N ARG A 36 5.06 10.07 5.24
CA ARG A 36 5.01 10.86 4.00
C ARG A 36 5.77 12.19 4.13
N ALA A 37 6.62 12.49 3.14
CA ALA A 37 7.34 13.77 3.01
C ALA A 37 6.64 14.75 2.07
N ILE A 38 5.53 14.34 1.43
CA ILE A 38 4.82 15.12 0.41
C ILE A 38 3.32 15.18 0.69
N GLU A 39 2.67 16.23 0.16
CA GLU A 39 1.21 16.30 0.13
C GLU A 39 0.61 15.34 -0.93
N PRO A 40 -0.61 14.84 -0.77
CA PRO A 40 -1.48 15.04 0.40
C PRO A 40 -1.00 14.22 1.61
N ARG A 41 -1.43 14.62 2.80
CA ARG A 41 -1.16 13.90 4.05
C ARG A 41 0.33 13.87 4.46
N LEU A 42 1.05 14.98 4.24
CA LEU A 42 2.40 15.18 4.76
C LEU A 42 2.47 14.84 6.26
N GLY A 43 3.46 14.04 6.65
CA GLY A 43 3.68 13.65 8.04
C GLY A 43 2.83 12.47 8.54
N TYR A 44 1.92 11.94 7.73
CA TYR A 44 1.13 10.76 8.04
C TYR A 44 1.83 9.48 7.55
N TRP A 45 1.44 8.35 8.12
CA TRP A 45 2.02 7.04 7.81
C TRP A 45 1.23 6.30 6.75
N THR A 46 1.93 5.58 5.91
CA THR A 46 1.34 4.79 4.82
C THR A 46 2.16 3.52 4.55
N LEU A 47 1.55 2.57 3.86
CA LEU A 47 2.29 1.52 3.17
C LEU A 47 3.05 2.13 1.97
N PRO A 48 4.22 1.61 1.60
CA PRO A 48 4.90 2.05 0.39
C PRO A 48 4.04 1.74 -0.84
N ALA A 49 3.70 2.76 -1.60
CA ALA A 49 2.84 2.66 -2.79
C ALA A 49 2.86 3.94 -3.61
N GLY A 50 2.72 3.81 -4.92
CA GLY A 50 2.61 4.93 -5.83
C GLY A 50 1.96 4.55 -7.16
N PHE A 51 1.92 5.49 -8.08
CA PHE A 51 1.30 5.28 -9.38
C PHE A 51 2.07 4.30 -10.25
N MET A 52 1.34 3.32 -10.78
CA MET A 52 1.88 2.41 -11.79
C MET A 52 2.30 3.20 -13.03
N GLU A 53 3.46 2.87 -13.56
CA GLU A 53 3.99 3.47 -14.80
C GLU A 53 3.64 2.61 -16.01
N ASN A 54 3.74 3.22 -17.20
CA ASN A 54 3.57 2.49 -18.45
C ASN A 54 4.64 1.41 -18.61
N ALA A 55 4.27 0.29 -19.20
CA ALA A 55 5.13 -0.88 -19.43
C ALA A 55 5.57 -1.65 -18.16
N GLU A 56 5.01 -1.34 -17.00
CA GLU A 56 5.15 -2.14 -15.78
C GLU A 56 4.02 -3.15 -15.63
N THR A 57 4.32 -4.27 -14.99
CA THR A 57 3.28 -5.09 -14.34
C THR A 57 2.95 -4.47 -12.97
N THR A 58 1.82 -4.87 -12.38
CA THR A 58 1.47 -4.43 -11.02
C THR A 58 2.51 -4.92 -10.00
N GLU A 59 3.10 -6.08 -10.21
CA GLU A 59 4.20 -6.59 -9.36
C GLU A 59 5.47 -5.76 -9.48
N ASP A 60 5.83 -5.32 -10.71
CA ASP A 60 6.98 -4.44 -10.94
C ASP A 60 6.79 -3.11 -10.22
N ALA A 61 5.59 -2.53 -10.34
CA ALA A 61 5.24 -1.27 -9.65
C ALA A 61 5.34 -1.42 -8.13
N ALA A 62 4.82 -2.51 -7.56
CA ALA A 62 4.90 -2.75 -6.12
C ALA A 62 6.35 -2.83 -5.62
N ARG A 63 7.23 -3.51 -6.36
CA ARG A 63 8.65 -3.61 -6.01
C ARG A 63 9.35 -2.27 -6.13
N ARG A 64 9.17 -1.56 -7.24
CA ARG A 64 9.78 -0.25 -7.48
C ARG A 64 9.38 0.76 -6.40
N GLU A 65 8.09 0.90 -6.13
CA GLU A 65 7.61 1.84 -5.12
C GLU A 65 8.12 1.51 -3.70
N THR A 66 8.21 0.22 -3.36
CA THR A 66 8.76 -0.20 -2.06
C THR A 66 10.24 0.14 -1.95
N GLU A 67 11.01 -0.02 -3.02
CA GLU A 67 12.42 0.36 -3.05
C GLU A 67 12.60 1.88 -3.02
N GLU A 68 11.83 2.63 -3.82
CA GLU A 68 11.91 4.09 -3.89
C GLU A 68 11.54 4.79 -2.58
N GLU A 69 10.45 4.36 -1.93
CA GLU A 69 9.96 5.01 -0.73
C GLU A 69 10.62 4.53 0.56
N ALA A 70 11.04 3.27 0.60
CA ALA A 70 11.55 2.62 1.83
C ALA A 70 12.96 2.05 1.71
N GLY A 71 13.59 2.06 0.53
CA GLY A 71 14.87 1.42 0.31
C GLY A 71 14.87 -0.08 0.66
N ALA A 72 13.71 -0.71 0.65
CA ALA A 72 13.53 -2.05 1.17
C ALA A 72 13.60 -3.10 0.07
N HIS A 73 14.28 -4.20 0.37
CA HIS A 73 14.37 -5.38 -0.48
C HIS A 73 13.30 -6.38 -0.05
N ILE A 74 12.42 -6.76 -0.97
CA ILE A 74 11.26 -7.61 -0.67
C ILE A 74 11.18 -8.83 -1.58
N GLN A 75 10.63 -9.90 -1.04
CA GLN A 75 10.03 -10.98 -1.80
C GLN A 75 8.53 -10.72 -1.88
N LEU A 76 8.01 -10.56 -3.09
CA LEU A 76 6.59 -10.34 -3.33
C LEU A 76 5.84 -11.68 -3.31
N HIS A 77 4.66 -11.66 -2.71
CA HIS A 77 3.71 -12.77 -2.70
C HIS A 77 2.48 -12.41 -3.53
N GLU A 78 1.31 -12.90 -3.17
CA GLU A 78 0.07 -12.67 -3.90
C GLU A 78 -0.53 -11.28 -3.64
N LEU A 79 -1.37 -10.85 -4.57
CA LEU A 79 -2.23 -9.67 -4.39
C LEU A 79 -3.14 -9.90 -3.19
N PHE A 80 -3.11 -8.98 -2.25
CA PHE A 80 -3.84 -9.09 -0.99
C PHE A 80 -5.07 -8.20 -0.91
N SER A 81 -4.99 -6.96 -1.42
CA SER A 81 -6.15 -6.08 -1.45
C SER A 81 -6.30 -5.34 -2.76
N LEU A 82 -7.56 -5.14 -3.17
CA LEU A 82 -7.97 -4.28 -4.26
C LEU A 82 -9.05 -3.35 -3.72
N VAL A 83 -8.75 -2.06 -3.67
CA VAL A 83 -9.65 -1.05 -3.11
C VAL A 83 -9.99 0.00 -4.16
N ASN A 84 -11.27 0.10 -4.47
CA ASN A 84 -11.77 1.11 -5.40
C ASN A 84 -12.00 2.43 -4.66
N VAL A 85 -11.50 3.53 -5.24
CA VAL A 85 -11.65 4.90 -4.71
C VAL A 85 -12.21 5.81 -5.80
N PRO A 86 -13.51 5.65 -6.16
CA PRO A 86 -14.09 6.29 -7.34
C PRO A 86 -14.03 7.82 -7.34
N HIS A 87 -14.14 8.46 -6.18
CA HIS A 87 -14.19 9.92 -6.07
C HIS A 87 -12.84 10.61 -6.38
N VAL A 88 -11.74 9.86 -6.40
CA VAL A 88 -10.42 10.36 -6.84
C VAL A 88 -9.93 9.63 -8.09
N HIS A 89 -10.78 8.81 -8.72
CA HIS A 89 -10.46 8.07 -9.95
C HIS A 89 -9.23 7.16 -9.79
N GLN A 90 -9.19 6.39 -8.70
CA GLN A 90 -8.08 5.50 -8.38
C GLN A 90 -8.56 4.11 -8.00
N VAL A 91 -7.70 3.12 -8.28
CA VAL A 91 -7.79 1.76 -7.76
C VAL A 91 -6.46 1.46 -7.04
N HIS A 92 -6.54 1.06 -5.79
CA HIS A 92 -5.36 0.75 -4.97
C HIS A 92 -5.17 -0.76 -4.86
N LEU A 93 -3.97 -1.22 -5.17
CA LEU A 93 -3.57 -2.63 -5.14
C LEU A 93 -2.41 -2.80 -4.16
N PHE A 94 -2.54 -3.69 -3.18
CA PHE A 94 -1.46 -4.02 -2.25
C PHE A 94 -1.15 -5.51 -2.29
N TYR A 95 0.13 -5.82 -2.50
CA TYR A 95 0.67 -7.17 -2.46
C TYR A 95 1.24 -7.50 -1.08
N ARG A 96 1.03 -8.72 -0.62
CA ARG A 96 1.82 -9.21 0.51
C ARG A 96 3.28 -9.34 0.11
N ALA A 97 4.18 -9.00 1.03
CA ALA A 97 5.60 -9.10 0.80
C ALA A 97 6.34 -9.47 2.09
N THR A 98 7.50 -10.08 1.94
CA THR A 98 8.42 -10.35 3.04
C THR A 98 9.69 -9.54 2.84
N LEU A 99 10.15 -8.84 3.87
CA LEU A 99 11.45 -8.19 3.87
C LEU A 99 12.55 -9.25 3.80
N LEU A 100 13.50 -9.08 2.88
CA LEU A 100 14.65 -9.98 2.74
C LEU A 100 15.76 -9.68 3.75
N ASP A 101 15.82 -8.43 4.22
CA ASP A 101 16.77 -7.94 5.21
C ASP A 101 16.18 -6.72 5.94
N LEU A 102 16.92 -6.15 6.89
CA LEU A 102 16.55 -4.94 7.62
C LEU A 102 17.35 -3.71 7.15
N ASP A 103 17.92 -3.78 5.96
CA ASP A 103 18.67 -2.68 5.35
C ASP A 103 17.73 -1.76 4.55
N TYR A 104 16.81 -1.12 5.25
CA TYR A 104 15.86 -0.17 4.70
C TYR A 104 16.18 1.24 5.16
N GLN A 105 15.80 2.24 4.36
CA GLN A 105 15.96 3.65 4.69
C GLN A 105 14.93 4.51 3.95
N ALA A 106 14.59 5.66 4.53
CA ALA A 106 13.66 6.59 3.89
C ALA A 106 14.19 7.08 2.54
N GLY A 107 13.37 6.96 1.50
CA GLY A 107 13.58 7.60 0.21
C GLY A 107 13.23 9.09 0.23
N VAL A 108 13.31 9.73 -0.94
CA VAL A 108 13.10 11.20 -1.06
C VAL A 108 11.70 11.63 -0.63
N GLU A 109 10.71 10.77 -0.86
CA GLU A 109 9.30 11.04 -0.55
C GLU A 109 8.88 10.57 0.85
N SER A 110 9.83 10.09 1.65
CA SER A 110 9.60 9.61 3.01
C SER A 110 10.44 10.39 4.02
N LEU A 111 9.81 10.86 5.09
CA LEU A 111 10.51 11.49 6.23
C LEU A 111 11.17 10.45 7.11
N GLU A 112 10.53 9.29 7.25
CA GLU A 112 10.91 8.21 8.15
C GLU A 112 10.33 6.90 7.65
N VAL A 113 11.03 5.81 7.93
CA VAL A 113 10.57 4.44 7.66
C VAL A 113 10.79 3.61 8.93
N ALA A 114 9.76 2.89 9.38
CA ALA A 114 9.83 2.14 10.61
C ALA A 114 8.97 0.87 10.59
N LEU A 115 9.36 -0.11 11.39
CA LEU A 115 8.62 -1.36 11.61
C LEU A 115 7.69 -1.24 12.82
N TYR A 116 6.45 -1.68 12.64
CA TYR A 116 5.41 -1.65 13.66
C TYR A 116 4.73 -3.00 13.82
N THR A 117 4.55 -3.45 15.05
CA THR A 117 3.56 -4.48 15.37
C THR A 117 2.15 -3.89 15.28
N GLU A 118 1.11 -4.72 15.21
CA GLU A 118 -0.28 -4.25 15.09
C GLU A 118 -0.66 -3.21 16.16
N ASP A 119 -0.27 -3.46 17.41
CA ASP A 119 -0.57 -2.59 18.54
C ASP A 119 0.26 -1.30 18.57
N GLN A 120 1.37 -1.25 17.86
CA GLN A 120 2.24 -0.07 17.74
C GLN A 120 1.87 0.83 16.57
N ILE A 121 1.06 0.34 15.61
CA ILE A 121 0.67 1.14 14.44
C ILE A 121 -0.04 2.41 14.90
N PRO A 122 0.40 3.59 14.40
CA PRO A 122 -0.27 4.87 14.72
C PRO A 122 -1.56 5.00 13.91
N TRP A 123 -2.59 4.25 14.27
CA TRP A 123 -3.84 4.12 13.51
C TRP A 123 -4.52 5.46 13.20
N GLN A 124 -4.41 6.45 14.12
CA GLN A 124 -4.99 7.78 13.92
C GLN A 124 -4.22 8.62 12.92
N ASP A 125 -2.96 8.26 12.66
CA ASP A 125 -2.05 8.97 11.76
C ASP A 125 -1.81 8.20 10.46
N ILE A 126 -2.65 7.21 10.14
CA ILE A 126 -2.63 6.54 8.85
C ILE A 126 -3.19 7.48 7.78
N ALA A 127 -2.43 7.67 6.71
CA ALA A 127 -2.70 8.68 5.69
C ALA A 127 -3.99 8.45 4.91
N PHE A 128 -4.32 7.19 4.58
CA PHE A 128 -5.40 6.86 3.65
C PHE A 128 -6.28 5.73 4.16
N PRO A 129 -7.61 5.83 3.95
CA PRO A 129 -8.53 4.76 4.32
C PRO A 129 -8.23 3.40 3.65
N THR A 130 -7.66 3.42 2.44
CA THR A 130 -7.25 2.20 1.72
C THR A 130 -6.14 1.45 2.45
N VAL A 131 -5.20 2.18 3.04
CA VAL A 131 -4.09 1.63 3.83
C VAL A 131 -4.62 1.07 5.15
N GLU A 132 -5.48 1.80 5.84
CA GLU A 132 -6.09 1.33 7.08
C GLU A 132 -6.89 0.04 6.85
N PHE A 133 -7.73 0.01 5.82
CA PHE A 133 -8.48 -1.19 5.43
C PHE A 133 -7.55 -2.38 5.19
N THR A 134 -6.51 -2.17 4.39
CA THR A 134 -5.55 -3.22 4.01
C THR A 134 -4.81 -3.76 5.24
N LEU A 135 -4.32 -2.89 6.12
CA LEU A 135 -3.62 -3.31 7.34
C LEU A 135 -4.52 -4.08 8.31
N ARG A 136 -5.76 -3.62 8.51
CA ARG A 136 -6.72 -4.33 9.39
C ARG A 136 -7.08 -5.71 8.84
N ALA A 137 -7.32 -5.83 7.54
CA ALA A 137 -7.57 -7.11 6.90
C ALA A 137 -6.35 -8.04 7.00
N PHE A 138 -5.14 -7.50 6.82
CA PHE A 138 -3.91 -8.26 6.93
C PHE A 138 -3.73 -8.87 8.33
N PHE A 139 -3.87 -8.09 9.39
CA PHE A 139 -3.71 -8.61 10.75
C PHE A 139 -4.85 -9.55 11.15
N ALA A 140 -6.06 -9.36 10.64
CA ALA A 140 -7.16 -10.31 10.85
C ALA A 140 -6.86 -11.67 10.20
N ASP A 141 -6.42 -11.68 8.94
CA ASP A 141 -6.02 -12.91 8.26
C ASP A 141 -4.81 -13.57 8.96
N LEU A 142 -3.83 -12.79 9.39
CA LEU A 142 -2.65 -13.29 10.10
C LEU A 142 -3.04 -14.04 11.39
N LYS A 143 -3.99 -13.54 12.16
CA LYS A 143 -4.50 -14.21 13.36
C LYS A 143 -5.13 -15.56 13.02
N ASN A 144 -5.94 -15.60 11.96
CA ASN A 144 -6.58 -16.83 11.49
C ASN A 144 -5.55 -17.86 10.98
N VAL A 145 -4.56 -17.41 10.24
CA VAL A 145 -3.46 -18.27 9.77
C VAL A 145 -2.68 -18.86 10.94
N ARG A 146 -2.36 -18.06 11.96
CA ARG A 146 -1.62 -18.51 13.15
C ARG A 146 -2.42 -19.47 14.03
N SER A 147 -3.74 -19.33 14.08
CA SER A 147 -4.61 -20.26 14.80
C SER A 147 -4.91 -21.55 14.01
N GLY A 148 -4.48 -21.63 12.73
CA GLY A 148 -4.78 -22.75 11.83
C GLY A 148 -6.22 -22.76 11.31
N GLU A 149 -6.97 -21.67 11.47
CA GLU A 149 -8.39 -21.57 11.11
C GLU A 149 -8.63 -20.90 9.74
N GLY A 150 -7.59 -20.43 9.06
CA GLY A 150 -7.76 -19.70 7.80
C GLY A 150 -6.49 -19.55 6.99
N SER A 151 -6.60 -18.78 5.92
CA SER A 151 -5.52 -18.43 5.01
C SER A 151 -5.60 -16.95 4.64
N PHE A 152 -4.53 -16.41 4.07
CA PHE A 152 -4.59 -15.10 3.43
C PHE A 152 -5.46 -15.18 2.18
N THR A 153 -6.38 -14.25 2.05
CA THR A 153 -7.31 -14.16 0.91
C THR A 153 -7.28 -12.76 0.32
N LEU A 154 -7.74 -12.63 -0.93
CA LEU A 154 -7.91 -11.32 -1.55
C LEU A 154 -9.09 -10.59 -0.92
N HIS A 155 -8.83 -9.39 -0.41
CA HIS A 155 -9.85 -8.48 0.13
C HIS A 155 -10.16 -7.36 -0.87
N THR A 156 -11.43 -7.09 -1.06
CA THR A 156 -11.90 -6.00 -1.93
C THR A 156 -12.81 -5.05 -1.15
N GLU A 157 -12.73 -3.75 -1.46
CA GLU A 157 -13.54 -2.72 -0.82
C GLU A 157 -13.82 -1.58 -1.81
N ASP A 158 -14.94 -0.88 -1.60
CA ASP A 158 -15.28 0.35 -2.30
C ASP A 158 -15.34 1.51 -1.29
N ILE A 159 -14.38 2.40 -1.33
CA ILE A 159 -14.37 3.60 -0.50
C ILE A 159 -15.01 4.74 -1.27
N ARG A 160 -16.26 5.04 -0.93
CA ARG A 160 -17.04 6.14 -1.52
C ARG A 160 -17.07 7.32 -0.56
N ARG A 161 -16.98 8.53 -1.12
CA ARG A 161 -17.24 9.75 -0.34
C ARG A 161 -18.69 9.72 0.13
N ARG A 162 -18.92 9.77 1.45
CA ARG A 162 -20.27 9.96 1.97
C ARG A 162 -20.76 11.33 1.47
N MET A 163 -21.85 11.35 0.71
CA MET A 163 -22.57 12.59 0.47
C MET A 163 -23.16 13.01 1.82
N ILE A 164 -22.74 14.18 2.30
CA ILE A 164 -23.29 14.82 3.50
C ILE A 164 -24.56 15.53 3.08
#